data_3a596615569fe542bc6ecda4abab8076
#
_entry.id   3a596615569fe542bc6ecda4abab8076
#
_cell.length_a   1.000
_cell.length_b   1.000
_cell.length_c   1.000
_cell.angle_alpha   90.00
_cell.angle_beta   90.00
_cell.angle_gamma   90.00
#
_symmetry.space_group_name_H-M   'P 1'
#
loop_
_entity.id
_entity.type
_entity.pdbx_description
1 polymer ?
#
loop_
_entity_poly.entity_id
_entity_poly.type
_entity_poly.pdbx_seq_one_letter_code
_entity_poly.pdbx_strand_id
1 'polypeptide(L)'
;PIYSIMPQSKRYRKTKKKRPRYRKTKKKRPRKTYRFKKSKCSPKLKKDKLDFTCYTKRGLHKLKNIWNIKHPDRKILSNEPINIWKSLQYAMNNTCNRESCWLRHKSIKENVDLTLKKNTFAPKAPKEWEKNPIEWLTSIDILDVMNQYEKTYKTFEFLGPSPIDYDEHLAYGECVWEELCEFSLKNALKNNKTKIGIIFNLDKHNKPGSHWVAMFINTKKREIYYLDSYGEEIPKQLNKFKNKVQKQSLNVGNNVEYKYIENKRRHQFSNSECGMYSLYFIIEMIKGRPFDKFL
;
A
#
# COMPACT_ATOMS: atom_id res chain seq x y z
N PRO A 1 -26.07 -3.99 -35.77
CA PRO A 1 -26.94 -2.88 -36.07
C PRO A 1 -28.28 -3.41 -36.62
N ILE A 2 -29.28 -3.47 -35.78
CA ILE A 2 -30.67 -3.60 -36.31
C ILE A 2 -31.57 -2.85 -35.33
N TYR A 3 -32.13 -1.76 -35.83
CA TYR A 3 -33.24 -1.03 -35.25
C TYR A 3 -34.52 -1.81 -35.47
N SER A 4 -35.37 -1.93 -34.46
CA SER A 4 -36.77 -2.28 -34.67
C SER A 4 -37.70 -1.28 -33.97
N ILE A 5 -38.58 -0.76 -34.77
CA ILE A 5 -39.58 0.27 -34.56
C ILE A 5 -40.76 -0.31 -33.77
N MET A 6 -41.22 0.42 -32.74
CA MET A 6 -42.49 0.13 -32.06
C MET A 6 -43.64 0.98 -32.58
N PRO A 7 -44.86 0.47 -32.72
CA PRO A 7 -46.02 1.26 -33.12
C PRO A 7 -46.74 1.88 -31.92
N GLN A 8 -47.23 3.11 -32.12
CA GLN A 8 -48.05 3.87 -31.18
C GLN A 8 -49.47 3.30 -31.08
N SER A 9 -50.01 3.17 -29.87
CA SER A 9 -51.41 2.86 -29.63
C SER A 9 -52.15 4.00 -28.93
N LYS A 10 -53.38 4.17 -29.35
CA LYS A 10 -54.31 5.29 -29.14
C LYS A 10 -54.79 5.45 -27.68
N ARG A 11 -54.94 6.74 -27.28
CA ARG A 11 -55.54 7.17 -26.00
C ARG A 11 -57.04 6.89 -25.95
N TYR A 12 -57.48 6.27 -24.85
CA TYR A 12 -58.88 6.28 -24.41
C TYR A 12 -59.00 7.11 -23.11
N ARG A 13 -59.83 8.17 -23.15
CA ARG A 13 -60.23 8.97 -21.97
C ARG A 13 -61.26 8.18 -21.16
N LYS A 14 -61.03 7.96 -19.87
CA LYS A 14 -62.04 7.54 -18.89
C LYS A 14 -62.15 8.49 -17.71
N THR A 15 -63.36 8.86 -17.36
CA THR A 15 -63.84 9.79 -16.39
C THR A 15 -63.48 9.40 -14.93
N LYS A 16 -63.17 10.40 -14.14
CA LYS A 16 -62.76 10.28 -12.70
C LYS A 16 -63.96 10.03 -11.79
N LYS A 17 -64.01 8.86 -11.10
CA LYS A 17 -64.77 8.68 -9.85
C LYS A 17 -63.82 8.92 -8.69
N LYS A 18 -64.18 9.90 -7.78
CA LYS A 18 -63.46 10.18 -6.55
C LYS A 18 -63.58 9.00 -5.59
N ARG A 19 -62.43 8.41 -5.17
CA ARG A 19 -62.35 7.45 -4.07
C ARG A 19 -61.87 8.08 -2.80
N PRO A 20 -62.29 7.60 -1.59
CA PRO A 20 -61.93 8.21 -0.31
C PRO A 20 -60.43 8.11 -0.02
N ARG A 21 -59.86 9.15 0.61
CA ARG A 21 -58.48 9.23 1.02
C ARG A 21 -58.21 8.30 2.20
N TYR A 22 -57.70 7.10 1.95
CA TYR A 22 -57.06 6.28 2.96
C TYR A 22 -55.70 6.94 3.32
N ARG A 23 -55.51 7.26 4.58
CA ARG A 23 -54.26 7.75 5.17
C ARG A 23 -53.20 6.64 4.99
N LYS A 24 -52.32 6.73 4.01
CA LYS A 24 -51.19 5.79 3.83
C LYS A 24 -50.26 5.93 5.02
N THR A 25 -50.27 4.95 5.93
CA THR A 25 -49.19 4.75 6.90
C THR A 25 -47.86 4.69 6.16
N LYS A 26 -46.92 5.58 6.49
CA LYS A 26 -45.58 5.59 5.94
C LYS A 26 -44.93 4.23 6.26
N LYS A 27 -44.89 3.30 5.31
CA LYS A 27 -44.09 2.07 5.40
C LYS A 27 -42.65 2.50 5.71
N LYS A 28 -42.14 2.19 6.90
CA LYS A 28 -40.72 2.36 7.22
C LYS A 28 -39.91 1.64 6.15
N ARG A 29 -39.10 2.38 5.38
CA ARG A 29 -38.17 1.76 4.42
C ARG A 29 -37.34 0.73 5.18
N PRO A 30 -37.17 -0.51 4.66
CA PRO A 30 -36.34 -1.50 5.31
C PRO A 30 -34.95 -0.93 5.50
N ARG A 31 -34.41 -0.98 6.72
CA ARG A 31 -33.01 -0.58 7.00
C ARG A 31 -32.14 -1.39 6.08
N LYS A 32 -31.39 -0.71 5.19
CA LYS A 32 -30.36 -1.37 4.36
C LYS A 32 -29.32 -1.94 5.32
N THR A 33 -29.34 -3.25 5.53
CA THR A 33 -28.26 -3.98 6.19
C THR A 33 -27.07 -3.98 5.27
N TYR A 34 -26.10 -3.12 5.50
CA TYR A 34 -24.85 -3.12 4.74
C TYR A 34 -24.02 -4.32 5.18
N ARG A 35 -23.77 -5.25 4.24
CA ARG A 35 -22.78 -6.32 4.47
C ARG A 35 -21.43 -5.67 4.74
N PHE A 36 -20.86 -5.92 5.92
CA PHE A 36 -19.56 -5.37 6.30
C PHE A 36 -18.45 -5.91 5.41
N LYS A 37 -17.66 -5.01 4.80
CA LYS A 37 -16.61 -5.36 3.85
C LYS A 37 -15.26 -5.38 4.56
N LYS A 38 -14.44 -6.41 4.30
CA LYS A 38 -13.08 -6.49 4.81
C LYS A 38 -12.23 -5.34 4.24
N SER A 39 -11.48 -4.67 5.09
CA SER A 39 -10.53 -3.62 4.68
C SER A 39 -9.16 -4.24 4.35
N LYS A 40 -8.39 -3.60 3.45
CA LYS A 40 -6.98 -3.94 3.23
C LYS A 40 -6.15 -3.25 4.31
N CYS A 41 -5.42 -4.04 5.09
CA CYS A 41 -4.62 -3.54 6.22
C CYS A 41 -3.20 -3.16 5.77
N SER A 42 -2.63 -2.13 6.41
CA SER A 42 -1.18 -1.88 6.32
C SER A 42 -0.39 -3.06 6.93
N PRO A 43 0.89 -3.23 6.58
CA PRO A 43 1.73 -4.26 7.17
C PRO A 43 1.83 -4.11 8.69
N LYS A 44 1.90 -5.24 9.42
CA LYS A 44 2.06 -5.29 10.87
C LYS A 44 2.93 -6.47 11.27
N LEU A 45 3.69 -6.30 12.34
CA LEU A 45 4.38 -7.41 13.00
C LEU A 45 3.35 -8.40 13.59
N LYS A 46 3.72 -9.68 13.67
CA LYS A 46 2.82 -10.74 14.20
C LYS A 46 2.24 -10.40 15.58
N LYS A 47 3.07 -9.83 16.49
CA LYS A 47 2.66 -9.43 17.86
C LYS A 47 1.59 -8.36 17.92
N ASP A 48 1.48 -7.51 16.88
CA ASP A 48 0.54 -6.39 16.82
C ASP A 48 -0.68 -6.70 15.95
N LYS A 49 -0.67 -7.85 15.28
CA LYS A 49 -1.71 -8.26 14.34
C LYS A 49 -2.87 -8.92 15.09
N LEU A 50 -4.07 -8.43 14.80
CA LEU A 50 -5.32 -9.07 15.18
C LEU A 50 -6.00 -9.56 13.90
N ASP A 51 -6.40 -10.84 13.85
CA ASP A 51 -6.87 -11.48 12.61
C ASP A 51 -8.24 -10.96 12.13
N PHE A 52 -9.02 -10.39 13.03
CA PHE A 52 -10.38 -9.90 12.75
C PHE A 52 -10.42 -8.41 12.34
N THR A 53 -9.32 -7.65 12.48
CA THR A 53 -9.31 -6.19 12.28
C THR A 53 -7.97 -5.68 11.74
N CYS A 54 -8.01 -4.51 11.06
CA CYS A 54 -6.80 -3.78 10.70
C CYS A 54 -6.22 -2.94 11.85
N TYR A 55 -6.96 -2.73 12.93
CA TYR A 55 -6.46 -2.00 14.08
C TYR A 55 -5.58 -2.88 14.97
N THR A 56 -4.60 -2.27 15.62
CA THR A 56 -3.87 -2.87 16.74
C THR A 56 -4.73 -2.80 18.00
N LYS A 57 -4.37 -3.56 19.05
CA LYS A 57 -5.02 -3.45 20.38
C LYS A 57 -5.05 -1.98 20.84
N ARG A 58 -3.89 -1.30 20.77
CA ARG A 58 -3.77 0.13 21.13
C ARG A 58 -4.68 1.03 20.26
N GLY A 59 -4.78 0.74 18.95
CA GLY A 59 -5.64 1.48 18.03
C GLY A 59 -7.12 1.36 18.39
N LEU A 60 -7.58 0.15 18.73
CA LEU A 60 -8.97 -0.08 19.18
C LEU A 60 -9.27 0.63 20.50
N HIS A 61 -8.34 0.62 21.46
CA HIS A 61 -8.53 1.37 22.71
C HIS A 61 -8.61 2.88 22.48
N LYS A 62 -7.78 3.44 21.58
CA LYS A 62 -7.90 4.86 21.20
C LYS A 62 -9.27 5.17 20.61
N LEU A 63 -9.76 4.35 19.67
CA LEU A 63 -11.10 4.53 19.09
C LEU A 63 -12.21 4.43 20.13
N LYS A 64 -12.12 3.47 21.07
CA LYS A 64 -13.03 3.35 22.21
C LYS A 64 -13.07 4.63 23.03
N ASN A 65 -11.91 5.17 23.39
CA ASN A 65 -11.82 6.38 24.19
C ASN A 65 -12.46 7.59 23.48
N ILE A 66 -12.14 7.77 22.18
CA ILE A 66 -12.75 8.83 21.37
C ILE A 66 -14.26 8.66 21.29
N TRP A 67 -14.75 7.42 21.07
CA TRP A 67 -16.16 7.11 21.04
C TRP A 67 -16.83 7.46 22.37
N ASN A 68 -16.28 7.04 23.50
CA ASN A 68 -16.83 7.21 24.83
C ASN A 68 -16.93 8.69 25.26
N ILE A 69 -15.97 9.53 24.82
CA ILE A 69 -16.03 10.99 25.04
C ILE A 69 -17.23 11.61 24.31
N LYS A 70 -17.48 11.18 23.07
CA LYS A 70 -18.57 11.72 22.24
C LYS A 70 -19.93 11.08 22.55
N HIS A 71 -19.97 9.95 23.24
CA HIS A 71 -21.19 9.18 23.55
C HIS A 71 -21.20 8.71 25.03
N PRO A 72 -21.34 9.63 25.99
CA PRO A 72 -21.36 9.29 27.43
C PRO A 72 -22.52 8.39 27.81
N ASP A 73 -23.65 8.44 27.06
CA ASP A 73 -24.84 7.62 27.19
C ASP A 73 -24.70 6.19 26.65
N ARG A 74 -23.69 5.95 25.80
CA ARG A 74 -23.48 4.67 25.10
C ARG A 74 -22.01 4.25 25.10
N LYS A 75 -21.39 4.29 26.27
CA LYS A 75 -19.99 3.94 26.45
C LYS A 75 -19.71 2.47 26.14
N ILE A 76 -18.61 2.21 25.50
CA ILE A 76 -18.05 0.87 25.35
C ILE A 76 -17.23 0.58 26.61
N LEU A 77 -17.69 -0.36 27.44
CA LEU A 77 -17.08 -0.66 28.74
C LEU A 77 -15.96 -1.70 28.61
N SER A 78 -16.10 -2.67 27.71
CA SER A 78 -15.14 -3.76 27.53
C SER A 78 -13.74 -3.25 27.19
N ASN A 79 -12.71 -3.92 27.71
CA ASN A 79 -11.30 -3.73 27.34
C ASN A 79 -10.80 -4.79 26.35
N GLU A 80 -11.61 -5.84 26.11
CA GLU A 80 -11.24 -6.88 25.15
C GLU A 80 -11.32 -6.37 23.71
N PRO A 81 -10.24 -6.49 22.90
CA PRO A 81 -10.19 -5.95 21.55
C PRO A 81 -11.35 -6.37 20.66
N ILE A 82 -11.76 -7.64 20.73
CA ILE A 82 -12.86 -8.16 19.90
C ILE A 82 -14.20 -7.53 20.29
N ASN A 83 -14.45 -7.28 21.57
CA ASN A 83 -15.68 -6.67 22.05
C ASN A 83 -15.73 -5.17 21.73
N ILE A 84 -14.59 -4.47 21.84
CA ILE A 84 -14.46 -3.08 21.39
C ILE A 84 -14.81 -2.98 19.89
N TRP A 85 -14.21 -3.86 19.08
CA TRP A 85 -14.43 -3.89 17.64
C TRP A 85 -15.90 -4.13 17.28
N LYS A 86 -16.54 -5.16 17.91
CA LYS A 86 -17.95 -5.46 17.69
C LYS A 86 -18.86 -4.29 18.08
N SER A 87 -18.57 -3.63 19.20
CA SER A 87 -19.35 -2.47 19.67
C SER A 87 -19.23 -1.29 18.71
N LEU A 88 -18.02 -0.97 18.23
CA LEU A 88 -17.80 0.08 17.24
C LEU A 88 -18.46 -0.25 15.90
N GLN A 89 -18.36 -1.52 15.45
CA GLN A 89 -19.03 -1.99 14.24
C GLN A 89 -20.55 -1.79 14.34
N TYR A 90 -21.16 -2.25 15.43
CA TYR A 90 -22.58 -2.10 15.66
C TYR A 90 -23.02 -0.63 15.69
N ALA A 91 -22.27 0.20 16.43
CA ALA A 91 -22.57 1.61 16.60
C ALA A 91 -22.48 2.41 15.28
N MET A 92 -21.57 2.04 14.38
CA MET A 92 -21.35 2.74 13.11
C MET A 92 -21.94 2.03 11.88
N ASN A 93 -22.63 0.90 12.04
CA ASN A 93 -23.14 0.06 10.94
C ASN A 93 -24.08 0.80 9.96
N ASN A 94 -24.84 1.78 10.45
CA ASN A 94 -25.77 2.55 9.61
C ASN A 94 -25.05 3.55 8.67
N THR A 95 -23.78 3.88 8.93
CA THR A 95 -23.01 4.89 8.19
C THR A 95 -21.75 4.33 7.57
N CYS A 96 -21.21 3.26 8.15
CA CYS A 96 -19.94 2.66 7.73
C CYS A 96 -20.08 1.15 7.50
N ASN A 97 -19.78 0.70 6.30
CA ASN A 97 -19.76 -0.72 5.92
C ASN A 97 -18.36 -1.35 5.93
N ARG A 98 -17.34 -0.64 6.41
CA ARG A 98 -15.94 -1.09 6.53
C ARG A 98 -15.19 -0.29 7.59
N GLU A 99 -14.14 -0.88 8.15
CA GLU A 99 -13.32 -0.25 9.21
C GLU A 99 -12.65 1.06 8.76
N SER A 100 -12.19 1.15 7.51
CA SER A 100 -11.54 2.37 7.00
C SER A 100 -12.48 3.59 6.96
N CYS A 101 -13.80 3.37 6.99
CA CYS A 101 -14.80 4.43 7.12
C CYS A 101 -14.83 5.00 8.55
N TRP A 102 -14.54 4.22 9.59
CA TRP A 102 -14.63 4.65 10.99
C TRP A 102 -13.79 5.89 11.28
N LEU A 103 -12.57 5.96 10.68
CA LEU A 103 -11.69 7.12 10.87
C LEU A 103 -12.23 8.43 10.28
N ARG A 104 -13.24 8.34 9.42
CA ARG A 104 -13.93 9.49 8.81
C ARG A 104 -15.32 9.71 9.42
N HIS A 105 -15.76 8.81 10.32
CA HIS A 105 -17.07 8.97 11.00
C HIS A 105 -17.09 10.24 11.85
N LYS A 106 -18.20 10.97 11.86
CA LYS A 106 -18.35 12.25 12.57
C LYS A 106 -17.94 12.20 14.04
N SER A 107 -18.18 11.08 14.72
CA SER A 107 -17.81 10.89 16.13
C SER A 107 -16.32 10.59 16.35
N ILE A 108 -15.54 10.32 15.30
CA ILE A 108 -14.14 9.87 15.39
C ILE A 108 -13.17 10.85 14.74
N LYS A 109 -13.53 11.40 13.57
CA LYS A 109 -12.62 12.10 12.64
C LYS A 109 -11.82 13.25 13.25
N GLU A 110 -12.40 13.97 14.20
CA GLU A 110 -11.79 15.18 14.79
C GLU A 110 -10.67 14.85 15.78
N ASN A 111 -10.82 13.73 16.52
CA ASN A 111 -9.93 13.36 17.62
C ASN A 111 -8.98 12.18 17.27
N VAL A 112 -8.95 11.74 16.00
CA VAL A 112 -8.07 10.67 15.57
C VAL A 112 -6.73 11.22 15.08
N ASP A 113 -5.64 10.69 15.64
CA ASP A 113 -4.28 11.11 15.27
C ASP A 113 -3.89 10.70 13.84
N LEU A 114 -2.94 11.44 13.26
CA LEU A 114 -2.43 11.19 11.90
C LEU A 114 -1.78 9.81 11.78
N THR A 115 -1.14 9.31 12.85
CA THR A 115 -0.49 7.99 12.87
C THR A 115 -1.53 6.88 12.66
N LEU A 116 -2.66 6.95 13.37
CA LEU A 116 -3.74 5.99 13.22
C LEU A 116 -4.35 6.05 11.81
N LYS A 117 -4.51 7.27 11.25
CA LYS A 117 -5.01 7.46 9.87
C LYS A 117 -4.08 6.85 8.83
N LYS A 118 -2.77 7.11 8.92
CA LYS A 118 -1.77 6.71 7.90
C LYS A 118 -1.33 5.25 8.02
N ASN A 119 -1.32 4.67 9.24
CA ASN A 119 -0.66 3.38 9.48
C ASN A 119 -1.63 2.21 9.75
N THR A 120 -2.93 2.39 9.61
CA THR A 120 -3.90 1.31 9.87
C THR A 120 -4.26 0.53 8.62
N PHE A 121 -4.45 1.21 7.51
CA PHE A 121 -4.90 0.62 6.25
C PHE A 121 -3.83 0.74 5.17
N ALA A 122 -3.80 -0.23 4.26
CA ALA A 122 -2.96 -0.15 3.08
C ALA A 122 -3.30 1.13 2.28
N PRO A 123 -2.34 1.72 1.56
CA PRO A 123 -2.61 2.80 0.63
C PRO A 123 -3.74 2.42 -0.31
N LYS A 124 -4.52 3.39 -0.74
CA LYS A 124 -5.53 3.15 -1.77
C LYS A 124 -4.82 2.89 -3.10
N ALA A 125 -5.45 2.08 -3.92
CA ALA A 125 -5.07 2.03 -5.33
C ALA A 125 -5.15 3.44 -5.94
N PRO A 126 -4.29 3.79 -6.90
CA PRO A 126 -4.36 5.04 -7.63
C PRO A 126 -5.80 5.30 -8.12
N LYS A 127 -6.25 6.54 -8.07
CA LYS A 127 -7.62 6.88 -8.52
C LYS A 127 -7.78 6.67 -10.02
N GLU A 128 -6.71 6.81 -10.73
CA GLU A 128 -6.59 6.61 -12.17
C GLU A 128 -7.01 5.19 -12.57
N TRP A 129 -6.77 4.20 -11.70
CA TRP A 129 -7.19 2.80 -11.92
C TRP A 129 -8.70 2.58 -11.93
N GLU A 130 -9.49 3.54 -11.44
CA GLU A 130 -10.96 3.48 -11.59
C GLU A 130 -11.37 3.69 -13.06
N LYS A 131 -10.57 4.44 -13.83
CA LYS A 131 -10.79 4.73 -15.25
C LYS A 131 -9.89 3.90 -16.16
N ASN A 132 -8.63 3.73 -15.78
CA ASN A 132 -7.61 2.98 -16.50
C ASN A 132 -6.94 1.96 -15.57
N PRO A 133 -7.43 0.71 -15.48
CA PRO A 133 -6.88 -0.32 -14.57
C PRO A 133 -5.43 -0.72 -14.87
N ILE A 134 -4.91 -0.36 -16.05
CA ILE A 134 -3.54 -0.64 -16.49
C ILE A 134 -2.62 0.58 -16.36
N GLU A 135 -3.07 1.64 -15.69
CA GLU A 135 -2.22 2.81 -15.42
C GLU A 135 -1.02 2.43 -14.55
N TRP A 136 0.13 3.02 -14.87
CA TRP A 136 1.38 2.74 -14.19
C TRP A 136 1.38 3.31 -12.77
N LEU A 137 2.11 2.65 -11.87
CA LEU A 137 2.40 3.21 -10.55
C LEU A 137 3.38 4.37 -10.68
N THR A 138 3.03 5.48 -10.04
CA THR A 138 3.91 6.64 -9.90
C THR A 138 4.95 6.40 -8.81
N SER A 139 5.99 7.24 -8.77
CA SER A 139 6.97 7.27 -7.68
C SER A 139 6.30 7.47 -6.31
N ILE A 140 5.25 8.28 -6.24
CA ILE A 140 4.49 8.56 -5.01
C ILE A 140 3.76 7.29 -4.54
N ASP A 141 3.13 6.54 -5.44
CA ASP A 141 2.43 5.30 -5.10
C ASP A 141 3.40 4.27 -4.51
N ILE A 142 4.58 4.13 -5.13
CA ILE A 142 5.64 3.23 -4.66
C ILE A 142 6.12 3.65 -3.27
N LEU A 143 6.40 4.94 -3.07
CA LEU A 143 6.87 5.50 -1.81
C LEU A 143 5.85 5.31 -0.68
N ASP A 144 4.56 5.56 -0.94
CA ASP A 144 3.48 5.39 0.03
C ASP A 144 3.38 3.93 0.53
N VAL A 145 3.60 2.96 -0.35
CA VAL A 145 3.64 1.55 0.02
C VAL A 145 4.89 1.26 0.86
N MET A 146 6.08 1.61 0.39
CA MET A 146 7.36 1.27 1.03
C MET A 146 7.50 1.94 2.41
N ASN A 147 7.06 3.17 2.57
CA ASN A 147 7.04 3.87 3.86
C ASN A 147 6.27 3.12 4.95
N GLN A 148 5.21 2.39 4.60
CA GLN A 148 4.48 1.56 5.57
C GLN A 148 5.31 0.35 6.01
N TYR A 149 6.10 -0.23 5.10
CA TYR A 149 6.98 -1.35 5.40
C TYR A 149 8.17 -0.91 6.26
N GLU A 150 8.80 0.23 5.98
CA GLU A 150 9.86 0.79 6.81
C GLU A 150 9.42 1.08 8.25
N LYS A 151 8.23 1.69 8.41
CA LYS A 151 7.66 1.95 9.74
C LYS A 151 7.41 0.67 10.52
N THR A 152 7.12 -0.43 9.84
CA THR A 152 6.81 -1.73 10.45
C THR A 152 8.07 -2.56 10.71
N TYR A 153 9.00 -2.59 9.76
CA TYR A 153 10.22 -3.40 9.80
C TYR A 153 11.44 -2.51 10.05
N LYS A 154 11.79 -2.30 11.32
CA LYS A 154 12.86 -1.35 11.72
C LYS A 154 14.24 -1.63 11.15
N THR A 155 14.52 -2.88 10.78
CA THR A 155 15.75 -3.30 10.13
C THR A 155 15.73 -3.16 8.61
N PHE A 156 14.64 -2.67 8.04
CA PHE A 156 14.48 -2.39 6.63
C PHE A 156 14.67 -0.90 6.36
N GLU A 157 15.28 -0.58 5.22
CA GLU A 157 15.46 0.75 4.67
C GLU A 157 15.09 0.74 3.19
N PHE A 158 14.39 1.77 2.74
CA PHE A 158 14.03 1.94 1.35
C PHE A 158 14.72 3.18 0.78
N LEU A 159 15.60 2.99 -0.22
CA LEU A 159 16.42 4.03 -0.84
C LEU A 159 15.90 4.43 -2.23
N GLY A 160 14.60 4.61 -2.37
CA GLY A 160 13.97 4.93 -3.66
C GLY A 160 12.57 5.47 -3.50
N PRO A 161 11.78 5.55 -4.59
CA PRO A 161 12.14 5.19 -5.97
C PRO A 161 13.13 6.16 -6.60
N SER A 162 14.12 5.66 -7.32
CA SER A 162 15.22 6.43 -7.87
C SER A 162 15.29 6.31 -9.41
N PRO A 163 15.69 7.34 -10.15
CA PRO A 163 16.01 7.21 -11.56
C PRO A 163 17.32 6.45 -11.78
N ILE A 164 17.55 5.98 -13.02
CA ILE A 164 18.74 5.20 -13.38
C ILE A 164 20.04 6.01 -13.23
N ASP A 165 19.97 7.31 -13.44
CA ASP A 165 21.09 8.26 -13.37
C ASP A 165 21.29 8.85 -11.97
N TYR A 166 20.99 8.09 -10.94
CA TYR A 166 21.04 8.46 -9.52
C TYR A 166 22.37 9.12 -9.10
N ASP A 167 23.49 8.80 -9.75
CA ASP A 167 24.85 9.26 -9.47
C ASP A 167 25.38 10.33 -10.46
N GLU A 168 24.53 10.83 -11.36
CA GLU A 168 24.84 12.04 -12.12
C GLU A 168 24.78 13.28 -11.18
N HIS A 169 25.64 14.26 -11.47
CA HIS A 169 25.70 15.49 -10.68
C HIS A 169 24.96 16.61 -11.38
N LEU A 170 24.14 17.33 -10.63
CA LEU A 170 23.42 18.53 -11.08
C LEU A 170 24.36 19.72 -11.14
N ALA A 171 23.87 20.85 -11.63
CA ALA A 171 24.65 22.07 -11.87
C ALA A 171 25.43 22.60 -10.63
N TYR A 172 24.92 22.33 -9.44
CA TYR A 172 25.56 22.74 -8.18
C TYR A 172 26.38 21.61 -7.49
N GLY A 173 26.65 20.52 -8.20
CA GLY A 173 27.45 19.40 -7.71
C GLY A 173 26.70 18.38 -6.85
N GLU A 174 25.41 18.58 -6.61
CA GLU A 174 24.54 17.62 -5.90
C GLU A 174 24.24 16.42 -6.78
N CYS A 175 24.18 15.22 -6.19
CA CYS A 175 23.74 14.03 -6.90
C CYS A 175 22.25 14.09 -7.20
N VAL A 176 21.85 13.52 -8.34
CA VAL A 176 20.43 13.36 -8.70
C VAL A 176 19.66 12.60 -7.60
N TRP A 177 20.29 11.63 -6.96
CA TRP A 177 19.72 10.89 -5.81
C TRP A 177 20.79 10.63 -4.77
N GLU A 178 20.93 11.55 -3.82
CA GLU A 178 22.00 11.61 -2.81
C GLU A 178 22.11 10.32 -1.99
N GLU A 179 20.99 9.79 -1.51
CA GLU A 179 20.95 8.57 -0.67
C GLU A 179 21.63 7.34 -1.33
N LEU A 180 21.59 7.22 -2.67
CA LEU A 180 22.27 6.15 -3.42
C LEU A 180 23.69 6.55 -3.81
N CYS A 181 23.87 7.80 -4.23
CA CYS A 181 25.15 8.36 -4.61
C CYS A 181 26.14 8.26 -3.43
N GLU A 182 25.69 8.58 -2.23
CA GLU A 182 26.48 8.58 -0.98
C GLU A 182 26.28 7.30 -0.15
N PHE A 183 25.65 6.28 -0.72
CA PHE A 183 25.35 5.07 0.01
C PHE A 183 26.59 4.45 0.68
N SER A 184 26.46 4.17 1.98
CA SER A 184 27.47 3.49 2.80
C SER A 184 26.89 2.27 3.51
N LEU A 185 27.36 1.09 3.12
CA LEU A 185 26.97 -0.17 3.76
C LEU A 185 27.36 -0.19 5.25
N LYS A 186 28.51 0.40 5.61
CA LYS A 186 28.95 0.53 7.00
C LYS A 186 27.97 1.35 7.83
N ASN A 187 27.48 2.48 7.30
CA ASN A 187 26.50 3.33 7.99
C ASN A 187 25.13 2.63 8.10
N ALA A 188 24.68 1.93 7.07
CA ALA A 188 23.46 1.14 7.11
C ALA A 188 23.52 0.08 8.23
N LEU A 189 24.62 -0.68 8.31
CA LEU A 189 24.83 -1.67 9.37
C LEU A 189 24.91 -1.04 10.77
N LYS A 190 25.58 0.11 10.93
CA LYS A 190 25.63 0.87 12.19
C LYS A 190 24.23 1.26 12.65
N ASN A 191 23.35 1.61 11.73
CA ASN A 191 21.95 1.96 11.98
C ASN A 191 21.02 0.73 12.06
N ASN A 192 21.58 -0.49 12.18
CA ASN A 192 20.84 -1.76 12.21
C ASN A 192 19.93 -1.99 10.99
N LYS A 193 20.27 -1.41 9.84
CA LYS A 193 19.60 -1.63 8.57
C LYS A 193 20.20 -2.86 7.89
N THR A 194 19.53 -4.00 8.04
CA THR A 194 20.03 -5.28 7.54
C THR A 194 19.33 -5.75 6.28
N LYS A 195 18.30 -5.03 5.86
CA LYS A 195 17.53 -5.24 4.64
C LYS A 195 17.35 -3.89 3.95
N ILE A 196 17.86 -3.76 2.74
CA ILE A 196 17.80 -2.51 1.99
C ILE A 196 17.10 -2.82 0.67
N GLY A 197 16.05 -2.07 0.38
CA GLY A 197 15.28 -2.21 -0.85
C GLY A 197 15.39 -0.95 -1.69
N ILE A 198 15.51 -1.13 -3.00
CA ILE A 198 15.58 -0.02 -3.95
C ILE A 198 14.70 -0.37 -5.13
N ILE A 199 13.92 0.58 -5.61
CA ILE A 199 13.17 0.48 -6.87
C ILE A 199 13.69 1.58 -7.78
N PHE A 200 14.13 1.21 -8.97
CA PHE A 200 14.67 2.12 -9.96
C PHE A 200 13.72 2.29 -11.14
N ASN A 201 13.61 3.51 -11.65
CA ASN A 201 13.11 3.75 -12.99
C ASN A 201 14.27 3.69 -13.98
N LEU A 202 14.11 3.01 -15.11
CA LEU A 202 15.16 2.90 -16.13
C LEU A 202 15.32 4.15 -16.99
N ASP A 203 14.48 5.17 -16.78
CA ASP A 203 14.67 6.50 -17.35
C ASP A 203 15.48 7.41 -16.41
N LYS A 204 16.11 8.43 -17.02
CA LYS A 204 16.78 9.51 -16.30
C LYS A 204 15.77 10.39 -15.55
N HIS A 205 16.26 11.13 -14.54
CA HIS A 205 15.44 12.03 -13.70
C HIS A 205 14.58 13.03 -14.47
N ASN A 206 15.00 13.46 -15.65
CA ASN A 206 14.31 14.44 -16.52
C ASN A 206 13.40 13.79 -17.58
N LYS A 207 13.09 12.50 -17.46
CA LYS A 207 12.21 11.74 -18.35
C LYS A 207 10.95 11.27 -17.62
N PRO A 208 9.87 10.99 -18.36
CA PRO A 208 8.58 10.61 -17.74
C PRO A 208 8.59 9.25 -17.03
N GLY A 209 9.56 8.40 -17.32
CA GLY A 209 9.65 7.04 -16.82
C GLY A 209 9.28 5.98 -17.86
N SER A 210 9.98 4.85 -17.84
CA SER A 210 9.80 3.76 -18.83
C SER A 210 9.57 2.40 -18.21
N HIS A 211 10.31 2.03 -17.18
CA HIS A 211 10.24 0.71 -16.56
C HIS A 211 10.76 0.72 -15.13
N TRP A 212 10.08 -0.04 -14.25
CA TRP A 212 10.46 -0.22 -12.86
C TRP A 212 11.16 -1.56 -12.65
N VAL A 213 12.34 -1.51 -12.05
CA VAL A 213 13.12 -2.68 -11.64
C VAL A 213 13.49 -2.56 -10.16
N ALA A 214 13.86 -3.67 -9.52
CA ALA A 214 14.12 -3.66 -8.08
C ALA A 214 15.43 -4.35 -7.71
N MET A 215 16.09 -3.80 -6.69
CA MET A 215 17.25 -4.40 -6.04
C MET A 215 16.99 -4.56 -4.54
N PHE A 216 17.47 -5.65 -3.96
CA PHE A 216 17.37 -5.91 -2.54
C PHE A 216 18.68 -6.43 -1.97
N ILE A 217 19.17 -5.79 -0.91
CA ILE A 217 20.39 -6.17 -0.23
C ILE A 217 20.01 -6.80 1.12
N ASN A 218 20.45 -8.04 1.33
CA ASN A 218 20.29 -8.75 2.60
C ASN A 218 21.66 -8.91 3.25
N THR A 219 21.98 -8.05 4.17
CA THR A 219 23.33 -8.03 4.81
C THR A 219 23.55 -9.26 5.69
N LYS A 220 22.51 -9.84 6.27
CA LYS A 220 22.62 -11.08 7.09
C LYS A 220 22.94 -12.30 6.25
N LYS A 221 22.37 -12.38 5.04
CA LYS A 221 22.68 -13.44 4.07
C LYS A 221 23.91 -13.15 3.23
N ARG A 222 24.37 -11.88 3.23
CA ARG A 222 25.44 -11.38 2.37
C ARG A 222 25.10 -11.58 0.88
N GLU A 223 23.88 -11.20 0.52
CA GLU A 223 23.34 -11.41 -0.82
C GLU A 223 22.70 -10.10 -1.32
N ILE A 224 22.90 -9.87 -2.63
CA ILE A 224 22.27 -8.79 -3.40
C ILE A 224 21.40 -9.47 -4.45
N TYR A 225 20.13 -9.13 -4.47
CA TYR A 225 19.17 -9.66 -5.42
C TYR A 225 18.73 -8.56 -6.38
N TYR A 226 18.61 -8.89 -7.65
CA TYR A 226 18.04 -8.01 -8.66
C TYR A 226 16.84 -8.66 -9.33
N LEU A 227 15.80 -7.89 -9.55
CA LEU A 227 14.60 -8.30 -10.28
C LEU A 227 14.27 -7.29 -11.38
N ASP A 228 14.30 -7.74 -12.60
CA ASP A 228 13.55 -7.20 -13.71
C ASP A 228 12.39 -8.16 -14.03
N SER A 229 11.16 -7.66 -14.07
CA SER A 229 9.99 -8.48 -14.36
C SER A 229 9.94 -9.02 -15.80
N TYR A 230 10.69 -8.43 -16.71
CA TYR A 230 10.92 -8.98 -18.06
C TYR A 230 12.02 -10.05 -18.09
N GLY A 231 12.85 -10.15 -17.04
CA GLY A 231 13.98 -11.08 -16.97
C GLY A 231 15.23 -10.58 -17.68
N GLU A 232 15.30 -9.27 -17.95
CA GLU A 232 16.45 -8.63 -18.56
C GLU A 232 17.62 -8.48 -17.57
N GLU A 233 18.83 -8.41 -18.10
CA GLU A 233 20.06 -8.24 -17.31
C GLU A 233 20.12 -6.85 -16.65
N ILE A 234 20.88 -6.77 -15.56
CA ILE A 234 21.06 -5.51 -14.85
C ILE A 234 21.74 -4.44 -15.76
N PRO A 235 21.16 -3.23 -15.89
CA PRO A 235 21.77 -2.14 -16.64
C PRO A 235 23.11 -1.70 -16.06
N LYS A 236 24.00 -1.15 -16.90
CA LYS A 236 25.37 -0.72 -16.52
C LYS A 236 25.38 0.21 -15.30
N GLN A 237 24.45 1.16 -15.22
CA GLN A 237 24.36 2.12 -14.13
C GLN A 237 24.04 1.42 -12.80
N LEU A 238 23.06 0.51 -12.81
CA LEU A 238 22.70 -0.24 -11.61
C LEU A 238 23.75 -1.29 -11.25
N ASN A 239 24.44 -1.84 -12.24
CA ASN A 239 25.60 -2.71 -12.02
C ASN A 239 26.75 -1.95 -11.32
N LYS A 240 26.93 -0.66 -11.60
CA LYS A 240 27.88 0.22 -10.90
C LYS A 240 27.54 0.30 -9.41
N PHE A 241 26.26 0.49 -9.06
CA PHE A 241 25.80 0.50 -7.66
C PHE A 241 26.02 -0.87 -6.99
N LYS A 242 25.62 -1.96 -7.64
CA LYS A 242 25.87 -3.33 -7.15
C LYS A 242 27.36 -3.56 -6.86
N ASN A 243 28.25 -3.18 -7.78
CA ASN A 243 29.71 -3.32 -7.60
C ASN A 243 30.21 -2.44 -6.42
N LYS A 244 29.67 -1.23 -6.26
CA LYS A 244 29.95 -0.36 -5.10
C LYS A 244 29.63 -1.07 -3.78
N VAL A 245 28.45 -1.70 -3.69
CA VAL A 245 28.01 -2.46 -2.51
C VAL A 245 28.91 -3.67 -2.27
N GLN A 246 29.23 -4.44 -3.31
CA GLN A 246 30.16 -5.58 -3.21
C GLN A 246 31.54 -5.16 -2.72
N LYS A 247 32.10 -4.08 -3.27
CA LYS A 247 33.39 -3.52 -2.80
C LYS A 247 33.31 -3.08 -1.35
N GLN A 248 32.23 -2.41 -0.94
CA GLN A 248 32.06 -2.01 0.46
C GLN A 248 31.89 -3.22 1.39
N SER A 249 31.33 -4.32 0.92
CA SER A 249 31.13 -5.52 1.75
C SER A 249 32.45 -6.18 2.18
N LEU A 250 33.52 -6.01 1.42
CA LEU A 250 34.86 -6.46 1.80
C LEU A 250 35.46 -5.68 2.99
N ASN A 251 34.92 -4.49 3.29
CA ASN A 251 35.38 -3.64 4.38
C ASN A 251 34.47 -3.69 5.63
N VAL A 252 33.49 -4.60 5.65
CA VAL A 252 32.56 -4.75 6.78
C VAL A 252 32.40 -6.22 7.18
N GLY A 253 32.18 -6.45 8.47
CA GLY A 253 32.00 -7.81 9.00
C GLY A 253 33.23 -8.70 8.77
N ASN A 254 33.05 -9.88 8.15
CA ASN A 254 34.11 -10.86 7.95
C ASN A 254 34.84 -10.70 6.61
N ASN A 255 34.80 -9.54 6.00
CA ASN A 255 35.48 -9.23 4.71
C ASN A 255 35.10 -10.20 3.59
N VAL A 256 33.81 -10.56 3.51
CA VAL A 256 33.27 -11.47 2.48
C VAL A 256 32.45 -10.67 1.49
N GLU A 257 32.80 -10.79 0.22
CA GLU A 257 32.04 -10.18 -0.87
C GLU A 257 30.61 -10.71 -0.90
N TYR A 258 29.63 -9.80 -1.05
CA TYR A 258 28.23 -10.19 -1.14
C TYR A 258 27.93 -10.85 -2.47
N LYS A 259 27.28 -12.03 -2.41
CA LYS A 259 26.87 -12.77 -3.58
C LYS A 259 25.76 -12.02 -4.32
N TYR A 260 25.94 -11.86 -5.63
CA TYR A 260 24.92 -11.31 -6.52
C TYR A 260 24.08 -12.43 -7.16
N ILE A 261 22.77 -12.21 -7.19
CA ILE A 261 21.80 -13.14 -7.77
C ILE A 261 20.73 -12.32 -8.50
N GLU A 262 20.51 -12.61 -9.77
CA GLU A 262 19.50 -11.92 -10.59
C GLU A 262 18.42 -12.87 -11.10
N ASN A 263 17.27 -12.31 -11.39
CA ASN A 263 16.18 -12.97 -12.10
C ASN A 263 16.48 -12.98 -13.61
N LYS A 264 16.40 -14.17 -14.23
CA LYS A 264 16.50 -14.35 -15.69
C LYS A 264 15.18 -14.83 -16.31
N ARG A 265 14.15 -14.96 -15.50
CA ARG A 265 12.84 -15.44 -15.94
C ARG A 265 11.89 -14.28 -16.15
N ARG A 266 11.20 -14.28 -17.28
CA ARG A 266 10.12 -13.32 -17.54
C ARG A 266 8.88 -13.67 -16.72
N HIS A 267 8.40 -12.70 -15.96
CA HIS A 267 7.18 -12.76 -15.15
C HIS A 267 6.08 -11.85 -15.70
N GLN A 268 6.48 -10.73 -16.28
CA GLN A 268 5.57 -9.72 -16.84
C GLN A 268 5.34 -9.95 -18.33
N PHE A 269 4.07 -9.95 -18.75
CA PHE A 269 3.66 -10.09 -20.14
C PHE A 269 2.90 -8.88 -20.68
N SER A 270 2.46 -7.94 -19.81
CA SER A 270 1.87 -6.65 -20.17
C SER A 270 2.78 -5.48 -19.82
N ASN A 271 2.45 -4.27 -20.28
CA ASN A 271 3.34 -3.11 -20.15
C ASN A 271 3.18 -2.32 -18.83
N SER A 272 2.22 -2.67 -17.96
CA SER A 272 1.83 -1.80 -16.83
C SER A 272 2.16 -2.37 -15.44
N GLU A 273 2.73 -3.58 -15.36
CA GLU A 273 2.81 -4.33 -14.10
C GLU A 273 4.16 -4.25 -13.40
N CYS A 274 5.18 -3.65 -14.04
CA CYS A 274 6.57 -3.61 -13.54
C CYS A 274 6.67 -3.03 -12.12
N GLY A 275 5.96 -1.94 -11.82
CA GLY A 275 5.92 -1.35 -10.49
C GLY A 275 5.31 -2.29 -9.44
N MET A 276 4.28 -3.06 -9.80
CA MET A 276 3.67 -4.06 -8.92
C MET A 276 4.61 -5.23 -8.64
N TYR A 277 5.31 -5.73 -9.67
CA TYR A 277 6.33 -6.79 -9.50
C TYR A 277 7.48 -6.32 -8.62
N SER A 278 7.97 -5.10 -8.83
CA SER A 278 9.03 -4.49 -8.01
C SER A 278 8.62 -4.36 -6.54
N LEU A 279 7.42 -3.84 -6.26
CA LEU A 279 6.87 -3.76 -4.90
C LEU A 279 6.70 -5.15 -4.27
N TYR A 280 6.11 -6.09 -5.01
CA TYR A 280 5.88 -7.44 -4.51
C TYR A 280 7.19 -8.15 -4.17
N PHE A 281 8.20 -8.00 -5.02
CA PHE A 281 9.53 -8.55 -4.77
C PHE A 281 10.14 -8.00 -3.48
N ILE A 282 10.23 -6.68 -3.31
CA ILE A 282 10.77 -6.07 -2.09
C ILE A 282 10.01 -6.56 -0.86
N ILE A 283 8.67 -6.59 -0.92
CA ILE A 283 7.82 -7.03 0.19
C ILE A 283 8.10 -8.49 0.59
N GLU A 284 8.25 -9.39 -0.38
CA GLU A 284 8.52 -10.80 -0.08
C GLU A 284 9.94 -11.01 0.47
N MET A 285 10.93 -10.23 -0.01
CA MET A 285 12.28 -10.24 0.54
C MET A 285 12.33 -9.70 1.99
N ILE A 286 11.57 -8.65 2.30
CA ILE A 286 11.41 -8.15 3.68
C ILE A 286 10.86 -9.25 4.59
N LYS A 287 9.87 -10.01 4.13
CA LYS A 287 9.25 -11.11 4.89
C LYS A 287 10.18 -12.33 5.04
N GLY A 288 11.27 -12.37 4.30
CA GLY A 288 12.28 -13.44 4.35
C GLY A 288 11.99 -14.62 3.43
N ARG A 289 11.13 -14.45 2.42
CA ARG A 289 10.92 -15.48 1.40
C ARG A 289 12.23 -15.75 0.66
N PRO A 290 12.64 -17.02 0.47
CA PRO A 290 13.81 -17.35 -0.34
C PRO A 290 13.61 -16.87 -1.80
N PHE A 291 14.68 -16.34 -2.41
CA PHE A 291 14.58 -15.76 -3.75
C PHE A 291 14.24 -16.82 -4.82
N ASP A 292 14.81 -18.01 -4.71
CA ASP A 292 14.48 -19.17 -5.56
C ASP A 292 13.02 -19.61 -5.47
N LYS A 293 12.37 -19.36 -4.33
CA LYS A 293 10.93 -19.63 -4.12
C LYS A 293 10.04 -18.47 -4.56
N PHE A 294 10.64 -17.31 -4.78
CA PHE A 294 9.95 -16.15 -5.35
C PHE A 294 9.84 -16.28 -6.87
N LEU A 295 10.90 -16.74 -7.54
CA LEU A 295 10.97 -17.00 -8.98
C LEU A 295 10.13 -18.19 -9.39
#